data_cccf251baaa30456e144149d9b3b6d98
#
_entry.id   cccf251baaa30456e144149d9b3b6d98
#
_cell.length_a   1.000
_cell.length_b   1.000
_cell.length_c   1.000
_cell.angle_alpha   90.00
_cell.angle_beta   90.00
_cell.angle_gamma   90.00
#
_symmetry.space_group_name_H-M   'P 1'
#
loop_
_entity.id
_entity.type
_entity.pdbx_description
1 polymer ?
#
loop_
_entity_poly.entity_id
_entity_poly.type
_entity_poly.pdbx_seq_one_letter_code
_entity_poly.pdbx_strand_id
1 'polypeptide(L)'
;MPNQDASFEERWSVWLTVLSAVMLAGALGIAIWLQADHQSIAQIGAETRNALIKQYNNISHSIFIGTLLLLGGLNINAALAAPSTEQRANKSWFKKILHAIKRHPAATIVLAVYATVMVHESSWFYKEILTWYDDLSTNHMLNNFSIRPSFIGESMGRNDFRFFPLSHQDLHVLSWFTPYTKVWSLVSAFELIATIVVGYKLIALIRNKQSSQSLLLCCALLFSFTSASAYNYFQFIYSERITTFLFALFAYFYCLYLQQKDQRSGRIALLCALIAPFFKDTAILLIIVPPMATTILGSIGKLSHYPNWSKCTWSTWRKAYALELAILSIAIFFLASFITLSALPSLATGVNRYDSHLRFSIFALDVRLIILLIYSAIRFWRITRGQSQANLLDSLNLAALIYGFALYALVGLNGSSYMTLPMQFVAVVDMLMIWESLIAPKLTKKLTQQQSQALAVGATLLVLGFEDRQAGTFRERASEITQKQRSWATTFDQVDQRTREAKNKGEVVNVIFSKSWFKHSDYLRTLRYDRLIYFDIDSGSYTVVDGINKNSSYSPQRGDLLIDIDTGNKFNSFEFKIDLENYQLIYKQSPKSSYGRIFRHK
;
A
#
# COMPACT_ATOMS: atom_id res chain seq x y z
N MET A 1 -22.01 -4.03 33.12
CA MET A 1 -20.58 -4.03 33.48
C MET A 1 -19.96 -5.36 33.00
N PRO A 2 -18.85 -5.41 32.28
CA PRO A 2 -18.23 -6.68 31.93
C PRO A 2 -17.74 -7.38 33.20
N ASN A 3 -18.00 -8.69 33.30
CA ASN A 3 -17.55 -9.53 34.39
C ASN A 3 -16.03 -9.34 34.60
N GLN A 4 -15.57 -9.25 35.84
CA GLN A 4 -14.14 -9.11 36.18
C GLN A 4 -13.28 -10.26 35.65
N ASP A 5 -13.88 -11.40 35.27
CA ASP A 5 -13.21 -12.59 34.71
C ASP A 5 -13.13 -12.60 33.18
N ALA A 6 -13.60 -11.54 32.48
CA ALA A 6 -13.55 -11.49 31.01
C ALA A 6 -12.13 -11.21 30.51
N SER A 7 -11.69 -11.93 29.47
CA SER A 7 -10.39 -11.72 28.85
C SER A 7 -10.27 -10.30 28.24
N PHE A 8 -9.04 -9.86 27.95
CA PHE A 8 -8.80 -8.57 27.28
C PHE A 8 -9.56 -8.53 25.94
N GLU A 9 -9.51 -9.59 25.16
CA GLU A 9 -10.13 -9.72 23.84
C GLU A 9 -11.67 -9.67 23.92
N GLU A 10 -12.26 -10.30 24.95
CA GLU A 10 -13.71 -10.22 25.18
C GLU A 10 -14.16 -8.80 25.52
N ARG A 11 -13.43 -8.10 26.39
CA ARG A 11 -13.72 -6.70 26.74
C ARG A 11 -13.52 -5.80 25.54
N TRP A 12 -12.43 -6.00 24.77
CA TRP A 12 -12.15 -5.27 23.54
C TRP A 12 -13.30 -5.36 22.53
N SER A 13 -13.77 -6.57 22.24
CA SER A 13 -14.86 -6.78 21.28
C SER A 13 -16.15 -6.05 21.71
N VAL A 14 -16.49 -6.08 22.98
CA VAL A 14 -17.68 -5.38 23.54
C VAL A 14 -17.51 -3.87 23.39
N TRP A 15 -16.40 -3.31 23.88
CA TRP A 15 -16.17 -1.86 23.82
C TRP A 15 -16.14 -1.34 22.39
N LEU A 16 -15.47 -2.03 21.49
CA LEU A 16 -15.37 -1.61 20.10
C LEU A 16 -16.74 -1.69 19.39
N THR A 17 -17.53 -2.72 19.69
CA THR A 17 -18.90 -2.85 19.15
C THR A 17 -19.81 -1.72 19.67
N VAL A 18 -19.74 -1.41 20.96
CA VAL A 18 -20.52 -0.30 21.55
C VAL A 18 -20.11 1.04 20.95
N LEU A 19 -18.81 1.32 20.86
CA LEU A 19 -18.29 2.53 20.23
C LEU A 19 -18.80 2.66 18.78
N SER A 20 -18.72 1.58 18.03
CA SER A 20 -19.18 1.55 16.63
C SER A 20 -20.69 1.76 16.51
N ALA A 21 -21.47 1.18 17.42
CA ALA A 21 -22.92 1.38 17.45
C ALA A 21 -23.29 2.85 17.74
N VAL A 22 -22.57 3.50 18.66
CA VAL A 22 -22.76 4.94 18.95
C VAL A 22 -22.39 5.79 17.72
N MET A 23 -21.28 5.48 17.04
CA MET A 23 -20.88 6.17 15.81
C MET A 23 -21.93 5.99 14.70
N LEU A 24 -22.44 4.78 14.49
CA LEU A 24 -23.47 4.49 13.48
C LEU A 24 -24.79 5.18 13.81
N ALA A 25 -25.20 5.21 15.07
CA ALA A 25 -26.39 5.94 15.49
C ALA A 25 -26.25 7.45 15.26
N GLY A 26 -25.10 8.02 15.57
CA GLY A 26 -24.78 9.41 15.25
C GLY A 26 -24.79 9.69 13.74
N ALA A 27 -24.18 8.81 12.95
CA ALA A 27 -24.16 8.92 11.50
C ALA A 27 -25.58 8.84 10.89
N LEU A 28 -26.41 7.92 11.39
CA LEU A 28 -27.80 7.79 10.98
C LEU A 28 -28.62 9.06 11.34
N GLY A 29 -28.43 9.61 12.53
CA GLY A 29 -29.05 10.87 12.94
C GLY A 29 -28.68 12.02 12.01
N ILE A 30 -27.41 12.16 11.67
CA ILE A 30 -26.93 13.16 10.70
C ILE A 30 -27.53 12.91 9.32
N ALA A 31 -27.55 11.67 8.83
CA ALA A 31 -28.13 11.33 7.54
C ALA A 31 -29.64 11.64 7.45
N ILE A 32 -30.41 11.34 8.49
CA ILE A 32 -31.84 11.66 8.59
C ILE A 32 -32.03 13.18 8.60
N TRP A 33 -31.23 13.91 9.36
CA TRP A 33 -31.28 15.38 9.37
C TRP A 33 -30.96 15.98 8.01
N LEU A 34 -29.89 15.51 7.34
CA LEU A 34 -29.52 15.93 5.99
C LEU A 34 -30.64 15.65 4.98
N GLN A 35 -31.35 14.54 5.10
CA GLN A 35 -32.46 14.20 4.22
C GLN A 35 -33.71 15.03 4.50
N ALA A 36 -34.02 15.29 5.76
CA ALA A 36 -35.17 16.09 6.16
C ALA A 36 -35.01 17.57 5.78
N ASP A 37 -33.77 18.08 5.80
CA ASP A 37 -33.44 19.48 5.54
C ASP A 37 -32.83 19.71 4.15
N HIS A 38 -33.04 18.76 3.23
CA HIS A 38 -32.42 18.75 1.90
C HIS A 38 -32.67 20.04 1.11
N GLN A 39 -33.85 20.66 1.23
CA GLN A 39 -34.18 21.92 0.56
C GLN A 39 -33.37 23.08 1.14
N SER A 40 -33.22 23.15 2.46
CA SER A 40 -32.43 24.19 3.12
C SER A 40 -30.94 24.06 2.81
N ILE A 41 -30.43 22.82 2.77
CA ILE A 41 -29.03 22.55 2.44
C ILE A 41 -28.72 22.84 0.96
N ALA A 42 -29.67 22.56 0.06
CA ALA A 42 -29.54 22.90 -1.36
C ALA A 42 -29.50 24.42 -1.60
N GLN A 43 -30.12 25.21 -0.71
CA GLN A 43 -30.10 26.68 -0.74
C GLN A 43 -28.80 27.26 -0.15
N ILE A 44 -28.05 26.49 0.64
CA ILE A 44 -26.73 26.94 1.13
C ILE A 44 -25.78 27.04 -0.05
N GLY A 45 -25.20 28.21 -0.27
CA GLY A 45 -24.21 28.42 -1.32
C GLY A 45 -23.06 27.41 -1.25
N ALA A 46 -22.55 27.02 -2.41
CA ALA A 46 -21.50 25.97 -2.52
C ALA A 46 -20.28 26.25 -1.62
N GLU A 47 -19.92 27.51 -1.44
CA GLU A 47 -18.79 27.94 -0.62
C GLU A 47 -19.03 27.65 0.87
N THR A 48 -20.20 28.02 1.40
CA THR A 48 -20.57 27.77 2.81
C THR A 48 -20.70 26.27 3.08
N ARG A 49 -21.29 25.51 2.16
CA ARG A 49 -21.39 24.06 2.25
C ARG A 49 -20.00 23.40 2.30
N ASN A 50 -19.08 23.81 1.44
CA ASN A 50 -17.72 23.29 1.43
C ASN A 50 -16.96 23.65 2.72
N ALA A 51 -17.17 24.84 3.27
CA ALA A 51 -16.60 25.24 4.55
C ALA A 51 -17.09 24.36 5.72
N LEU A 52 -18.41 24.08 5.77
CA LEU A 52 -19.00 23.19 6.77
C LEU A 52 -18.47 21.77 6.67
N ILE A 53 -18.37 21.22 5.46
CA ILE A 53 -17.80 19.87 5.23
C ILE A 53 -16.33 19.83 5.64
N LYS A 54 -15.55 20.87 5.35
CA LYS A 54 -14.15 20.96 5.76
C LYS A 54 -14.04 20.99 7.31
N GLN A 55 -14.88 21.75 8.00
CA GLN A 55 -14.90 21.78 9.45
C GLN A 55 -15.30 20.44 10.04
N TYR A 56 -16.33 19.78 9.50
CA TYR A 56 -16.75 18.43 9.89
C TYR A 56 -15.59 17.44 9.73
N ASN A 57 -14.92 17.43 8.57
CA ASN A 57 -13.77 16.56 8.32
C ASN A 57 -12.66 16.81 9.34
N ASN A 58 -12.28 18.04 9.60
CA ASN A 58 -11.21 18.37 10.55
C ASN A 58 -11.50 17.84 11.96
N ILE A 59 -12.73 18.01 12.44
CA ILE A 59 -13.14 17.56 13.78
C ILE A 59 -13.23 16.04 13.81
N SER A 60 -13.97 15.44 12.89
CA SER A 60 -14.26 14.00 12.89
C SER A 60 -13.01 13.16 12.68
N HIS A 61 -12.10 13.57 11.77
CA HIS A 61 -10.84 12.88 11.57
C HIS A 61 -9.87 13.05 12.75
N SER A 62 -9.87 14.20 13.42
CA SER A 62 -9.06 14.38 14.64
C SER A 62 -9.53 13.45 15.77
N ILE A 63 -10.83 13.33 15.96
CA ILE A 63 -11.42 12.37 16.93
C ILE A 63 -11.08 10.93 16.54
N PHE A 64 -11.20 10.59 15.26
CA PHE A 64 -10.86 9.26 14.76
C PHE A 64 -9.40 8.90 15.02
N ILE A 65 -8.45 9.77 14.68
CA ILE A 65 -7.02 9.54 14.93
C ILE A 65 -6.73 9.41 16.42
N GLY A 66 -7.29 10.29 17.25
CA GLY A 66 -7.19 10.18 18.72
C GLY A 66 -7.71 8.84 19.24
N THR A 67 -8.86 8.39 18.74
CA THR A 67 -9.44 7.08 19.07
C THR A 67 -8.54 5.93 18.63
N LEU A 68 -8.01 5.97 17.40
CA LEU A 68 -7.13 4.94 16.87
C LEU A 68 -5.82 4.84 17.67
N LEU A 69 -5.22 5.98 18.04
CA LEU A 69 -4.03 6.04 18.88
C LEU A 69 -4.31 5.49 20.29
N LEU A 70 -5.45 5.83 20.89
CA LEU A 70 -5.86 5.29 22.19
C LEU A 70 -6.02 3.77 22.13
N LEU A 71 -6.78 3.26 21.15
CA LEU A 71 -6.98 1.82 20.95
C LEU A 71 -5.66 1.09 20.70
N GLY A 72 -4.80 1.65 19.85
CA GLY A 72 -3.47 1.12 19.59
C GLY A 72 -2.59 1.09 20.85
N GLY A 73 -2.57 2.18 21.61
CA GLY A 73 -1.83 2.29 22.88
C GLY A 73 -2.30 1.28 23.94
N LEU A 74 -3.61 1.11 24.10
CA LEU A 74 -4.19 0.12 25.00
C LEU A 74 -3.80 -1.31 24.61
N ASN A 75 -3.80 -1.60 23.30
CA ASN A 75 -3.41 -2.91 22.79
C ASN A 75 -1.91 -3.17 22.96
N ILE A 76 -1.05 -2.18 22.68
CA ILE A 76 0.40 -2.28 22.91
C ILE A 76 0.68 -2.52 24.40
N ASN A 77 0.08 -1.74 25.28
CA ASN A 77 0.25 -1.93 26.71
C ASN A 77 -0.18 -3.34 27.16
N ALA A 78 -1.32 -3.81 26.68
CA ALA A 78 -1.80 -5.15 26.94
C ALA A 78 -0.82 -6.22 26.39
N ALA A 79 -0.27 -6.03 25.17
CA ALA A 79 0.70 -6.95 24.59
C ALA A 79 2.02 -6.99 25.37
N LEU A 80 2.47 -5.87 25.92
CA LEU A 80 3.67 -5.79 26.75
C LEU A 80 3.46 -6.47 28.11
N ALA A 81 2.28 -6.34 28.70
CA ALA A 81 1.89 -6.94 29.98
C ALA A 81 1.59 -8.45 29.86
N ALA A 82 1.37 -8.97 28.64
CA ALA A 82 1.06 -10.38 28.46
C ALA A 82 2.27 -11.28 28.80
N PRO A 83 2.04 -12.40 29.51
CA PRO A 83 3.10 -13.37 29.74
C PRO A 83 3.57 -13.94 28.40
N SER A 84 4.88 -13.94 28.17
CA SER A 84 5.45 -14.62 27.00
C SER A 84 5.72 -16.07 27.34
N THR A 85 5.23 -16.99 26.52
CA THR A 85 5.50 -18.43 26.65
C THR A 85 6.94 -18.80 26.29
N GLU A 86 7.65 -17.95 25.59
CA GLU A 86 9.08 -18.12 25.36
C GLU A 86 9.90 -17.53 26.50
N GLN A 87 10.58 -18.40 27.27
CA GLN A 87 11.82 -18.01 27.95
C GLN A 87 12.86 -17.63 26.88
N ARG A 88 12.76 -16.37 26.37
CA ARG A 88 13.74 -15.85 25.42
C ARG A 88 15.08 -15.77 26.13
N ALA A 89 15.93 -16.77 25.89
CA ALA A 89 17.36 -16.63 26.14
C ALA A 89 17.78 -15.27 25.55
N ASN A 90 18.39 -14.45 26.40
CA ASN A 90 18.72 -13.03 26.16
C ASN A 90 19.83 -12.87 25.10
N LYS A 91 19.68 -13.55 23.94
CA LYS A 91 20.62 -13.42 22.82
C LYS A 91 20.37 -12.08 22.16
N SER A 92 21.39 -11.22 22.17
CA SER A 92 21.39 -9.94 21.47
C SER A 92 20.75 -10.08 20.07
N TRP A 93 19.80 -9.21 19.75
CA TRP A 93 19.13 -9.16 18.43
C TRP A 93 20.14 -9.13 17.28
N PHE A 94 21.28 -8.47 17.47
CA PHE A 94 22.38 -8.41 16.50
C PHE A 94 22.97 -9.79 16.21
N LYS A 95 23.19 -10.62 17.24
CA LYS A 95 23.66 -12.01 17.05
C LYS A 95 22.66 -12.87 16.29
N LYS A 96 21.35 -12.63 16.46
CA LYS A 96 20.29 -13.32 15.71
C LYS A 96 20.30 -12.92 14.23
N ILE A 97 20.48 -11.64 13.91
CA ILE A 97 20.60 -11.17 12.52
C ILE A 97 21.86 -11.75 11.87
N LEU A 98 23.02 -11.65 12.53
CA LEU A 98 24.27 -12.18 11.98
C LEU A 98 24.19 -13.69 11.73
N HIS A 99 23.53 -14.41 12.62
CA HIS A 99 23.29 -15.85 12.44
C HIS A 99 22.37 -16.12 11.22
N ALA A 100 21.31 -15.32 11.03
CA ALA A 100 20.41 -15.45 9.88
C ALA A 100 21.14 -15.16 8.56
N ILE A 101 21.98 -14.12 8.50
CA ILE A 101 22.82 -13.80 7.35
C ILE A 101 23.76 -14.98 7.01
N LYS A 102 24.48 -15.50 8.01
CA LYS A 102 25.37 -16.66 7.82
C LYS A 102 24.63 -17.91 7.37
N ARG A 103 23.39 -18.09 7.83
CA ARG A 103 22.56 -19.26 7.46
C ARG A 103 21.97 -19.15 6.06
N HIS A 104 21.71 -17.94 5.56
CA HIS A 104 21.05 -17.70 4.28
C HIS A 104 21.83 -16.72 3.37
N PRO A 105 23.11 -17.01 3.04
CA PRO A 105 23.99 -16.05 2.37
C PRO A 105 23.47 -15.64 0.98
N ALA A 106 23.00 -16.59 0.17
CA ALA A 106 22.47 -16.28 -1.17
C ALA A 106 21.23 -15.38 -1.13
N ALA A 107 20.27 -15.65 -0.24
CA ALA A 107 19.11 -14.79 -0.05
C ALA A 107 19.51 -13.40 0.43
N THR A 108 20.49 -13.31 1.35
CA THR A 108 21.00 -12.03 1.84
C THR A 108 21.63 -11.19 0.73
N ILE A 109 22.44 -11.82 -0.15
CA ILE A 109 23.06 -11.14 -1.29
C ILE A 109 21.97 -10.62 -2.25
N VAL A 110 21.01 -11.48 -2.62
CA VAL A 110 19.92 -11.08 -3.54
C VAL A 110 19.12 -9.92 -2.96
N LEU A 111 18.72 -9.98 -1.69
CA LEU A 111 17.97 -8.92 -1.04
C LEU A 111 18.77 -7.63 -0.88
N ALA A 112 20.07 -7.74 -0.56
CA ALA A 112 20.95 -6.57 -0.45
C ALA A 112 21.12 -5.88 -1.82
N VAL A 113 21.39 -6.65 -2.87
CA VAL A 113 21.53 -6.11 -4.25
C VAL A 113 20.22 -5.47 -4.69
N TYR A 114 19.08 -6.16 -4.51
CA TYR A 114 17.77 -5.62 -4.85
C TYR A 114 17.48 -4.30 -4.12
N ALA A 115 17.68 -4.27 -2.80
CA ALA A 115 17.47 -3.08 -1.98
C ALA A 115 18.39 -1.93 -2.41
N THR A 116 19.66 -2.21 -2.73
CA THR A 116 20.62 -1.20 -3.20
C THR A 116 20.18 -0.59 -4.54
N VAL A 117 19.79 -1.43 -5.50
CA VAL A 117 19.29 -0.96 -6.81
C VAL A 117 18.00 -0.16 -6.61
N MET A 118 17.07 -0.67 -5.82
CA MET A 118 15.80 -0.02 -5.53
C MET A 118 16.03 1.39 -4.91
N VAL A 119 16.85 1.50 -3.87
CA VAL A 119 17.16 2.78 -3.22
C VAL A 119 17.90 3.74 -4.16
N HIS A 120 18.80 3.22 -4.98
CA HIS A 120 19.51 4.04 -5.97
C HIS A 120 18.54 4.62 -7.01
N GLU A 121 17.69 3.81 -7.58
CA GLU A 121 16.81 4.19 -8.71
C GLU A 121 15.56 4.96 -8.27
N SER A 122 15.10 4.82 -7.02
CA SER A 122 13.84 5.40 -6.58
C SER A 122 13.94 6.83 -6.01
N SER A 123 15.14 7.41 -5.96
CA SER A 123 15.39 8.60 -5.14
C SER A 123 14.83 9.91 -5.71
N TRP A 124 14.70 10.05 -7.03
CA TRP A 124 14.31 11.34 -7.62
C TRP A 124 12.79 11.52 -7.75
N PHE A 125 12.10 10.49 -8.16
CA PHE A 125 10.65 10.49 -8.33
C PHE A 125 9.91 11.02 -7.10
N TYR A 126 10.51 10.87 -5.92
CA TYR A 126 9.94 11.24 -4.64
C TYR A 126 10.25 12.65 -4.18
N LYS A 127 11.22 13.31 -4.78
CA LYS A 127 11.40 14.75 -4.56
C LYS A 127 10.13 15.51 -4.90
N GLU A 128 9.35 15.01 -5.85
CA GLU A 128 8.08 15.58 -6.21
C GLU A 128 6.99 15.34 -5.18
N ILE A 129 6.92 14.16 -4.56
CA ILE A 129 6.02 13.92 -3.44
C ILE A 129 6.32 14.87 -2.29
N LEU A 130 7.57 15.25 -2.11
CA LEU A 130 7.97 16.25 -1.13
C LEU A 130 7.35 17.63 -1.40
N THR A 131 7.04 17.95 -2.65
CA THR A 131 6.35 19.20 -2.98
C THR A 131 4.86 19.21 -2.61
N TRP A 132 4.28 18.05 -2.30
CA TRP A 132 2.96 17.99 -1.66
C TRP A 132 2.95 18.65 -0.28
N TYR A 133 4.12 18.82 0.30
CA TYR A 133 4.33 19.50 1.56
C TYR A 133 4.97 20.87 1.30
N ASP A 134 4.18 21.92 1.33
CA ASP A 134 4.61 23.28 1.02
C ASP A 134 5.86 23.74 1.80
N ASP A 135 6.12 23.12 2.95
CA ASP A 135 7.23 23.49 3.83
C ASP A 135 8.57 22.78 3.52
N LEU A 136 8.59 21.79 2.63
CA LEU A 136 9.81 21.06 2.33
C LEU A 136 10.82 21.86 1.51
N SER A 137 10.32 22.76 0.67
CA SER A 137 11.15 23.72 -0.07
C SER A 137 11.83 24.75 0.86
N THR A 138 11.34 24.91 2.08
CA THR A 138 11.81 25.92 3.06
C THR A 138 12.69 25.35 4.16
N ASN A 139 13.09 24.09 4.13
CA ASN A 139 13.93 23.41 5.13
C ASN A 139 13.38 23.40 6.58
N HIS A 140 12.07 23.56 6.76
CA HIS A 140 11.44 23.61 8.09
C HIS A 140 11.03 22.24 8.66
N MET A 141 11.46 21.13 8.07
CA MET A 141 10.99 19.80 8.43
C MET A 141 11.23 19.40 9.88
N LEU A 142 12.42 19.62 10.39
CA LEU A 142 12.79 19.20 11.74
C LEU A 142 12.14 20.06 12.83
N ASN A 143 11.62 21.23 12.49
CA ASN A 143 11.07 22.18 13.44
C ASN A 143 9.54 22.12 13.54
N ASN A 144 8.87 21.34 12.68
CA ASN A 144 7.42 21.34 12.59
C ASN A 144 6.84 19.93 12.62
N PHE A 145 6.69 19.39 13.82
CA PHE A 145 5.96 18.12 14.05
C PHE A 145 4.44 18.25 13.87
N SER A 146 3.97 19.30 13.21
CA SER A 146 2.55 19.47 12.93
C SER A 146 2.07 18.56 11.82
N ILE A 147 0.84 18.11 11.95
CA ILE A 147 0.14 17.38 10.88
C ILE A 147 -0.19 18.38 9.77
N ARG A 148 0.27 18.14 8.56
CA ARG A 148 0.11 19.05 7.44
C ARG A 148 -1.28 18.99 6.83
N PRO A 149 -2.03 20.09 6.76
CA PRO A 149 -3.42 20.07 6.30
C PRO A 149 -3.60 19.52 4.87
N SER A 150 -2.66 19.82 3.95
CA SER A 150 -2.73 19.35 2.57
C SER A 150 -2.66 17.83 2.46
N PHE A 151 -1.84 17.19 3.29
CA PHE A 151 -1.67 15.75 3.29
C PHE A 151 -2.85 15.02 3.95
N ILE A 152 -3.36 15.57 5.05
CA ILE A 152 -4.60 15.10 5.66
C ILE A 152 -5.76 15.24 4.67
N GLY A 153 -5.85 16.38 3.97
CA GLY A 153 -6.86 16.62 2.95
C GLY A 153 -6.82 15.61 1.81
N GLU A 154 -5.63 15.15 1.41
CA GLU A 154 -5.48 14.14 0.35
C GLU A 154 -5.95 12.75 0.80
N SER A 155 -5.58 12.31 1.99
CA SER A 155 -5.85 10.96 2.46
C SER A 155 -7.10 10.82 3.31
N MET A 156 -7.56 11.90 3.97
CA MET A 156 -8.69 11.87 4.90
C MET A 156 -9.90 12.67 4.44
N GLY A 157 -9.72 13.77 3.72
CA GLY A 157 -10.79 14.70 3.33
C GLY A 157 -11.20 14.61 1.86
N ARG A 158 -11.01 13.48 1.20
CA ARG A 158 -11.27 13.34 -0.26
C ARG A 158 -12.72 13.50 -0.65
N ASN A 159 -13.67 13.08 0.20
CA ASN A 159 -15.11 13.11 -0.06
C ASN A 159 -15.51 12.45 -1.40
N ASP A 160 -14.89 11.30 -1.71
CA ASP A 160 -15.09 10.53 -2.94
C ASP A 160 -15.41 9.06 -2.68
N PHE A 161 -16.02 8.76 -1.54
CA PHE A 161 -16.33 7.42 -1.04
C PHE A 161 -15.11 6.51 -0.83
N ARG A 162 -13.88 7.03 -0.92
CA ARG A 162 -12.67 6.28 -0.56
C ARG A 162 -12.35 6.51 0.91
N PHE A 163 -11.87 5.45 1.58
CA PHE A 163 -11.57 5.51 2.99
C PHE A 163 -10.25 4.82 3.33
N PHE A 164 -9.18 5.60 3.33
CA PHE A 164 -7.83 5.14 3.68
C PHE A 164 -7.06 6.25 4.43
N PRO A 165 -7.53 6.62 5.62
CA PRO A 165 -7.02 7.79 6.35
C PRO A 165 -5.55 7.67 6.77
N LEU A 166 -4.99 6.47 6.84
CA LEU A 166 -3.56 6.25 7.13
C LEU A 166 -2.70 6.14 5.86
N SER A 167 -3.30 6.13 4.65
CA SER A 167 -2.50 6.11 3.42
C SER A 167 -1.50 7.27 3.42
N HIS A 168 -0.26 6.98 3.10
CA HIS A 168 0.88 7.91 3.07
C HIS A 168 1.29 8.52 4.44
N GLN A 169 0.61 8.19 5.55
CA GLN A 169 0.95 8.75 6.86
C GLN A 169 2.31 8.27 7.38
N ASP A 170 2.77 7.11 6.93
CA ASP A 170 4.13 6.62 7.15
C ASP A 170 5.18 7.56 6.52
N LEU A 171 4.95 8.01 5.30
CA LEU A 171 5.81 9.00 4.63
C LEU A 171 5.73 10.36 5.32
N HIS A 172 4.53 10.74 5.79
CA HIS A 172 4.35 11.95 6.58
C HIS A 172 5.18 11.93 7.86
N VAL A 173 5.13 10.82 8.60
CA VAL A 173 5.95 10.64 9.81
C VAL A 173 7.44 10.66 9.47
N LEU A 174 7.88 9.98 8.40
CA LEU A 174 9.27 10.04 7.97
C LEU A 174 9.71 11.48 7.61
N SER A 175 8.81 12.28 7.05
CA SER A 175 9.09 13.67 6.72
C SER A 175 9.41 14.53 7.94
N TRP A 176 8.97 14.16 9.13
CA TRP A 176 9.32 14.86 10.37
C TRP A 176 10.79 14.70 10.75
N PHE A 177 11.44 13.64 10.32
CA PHE A 177 12.80 13.28 10.70
C PHE A 177 13.83 13.58 9.61
N THR A 178 13.45 13.47 8.33
CA THR A 178 14.40 13.61 7.22
C THR A 178 13.74 14.04 5.92
N PRO A 179 14.37 14.97 5.16
CA PRO A 179 13.99 15.32 3.79
C PRO A 179 14.58 14.36 2.75
N TYR A 180 15.46 13.44 3.16
CA TYR A 180 16.20 12.59 2.22
C TYR A 180 15.35 11.43 1.76
N THR A 181 14.84 11.50 0.55
CA THR A 181 13.99 10.47 -0.06
C THR A 181 14.66 9.10 -0.13
N LYS A 182 16.00 9.05 -0.20
CA LYS A 182 16.73 7.78 -0.11
C LYS A 182 16.56 7.08 1.24
N VAL A 183 16.40 7.82 2.33
CA VAL A 183 16.09 7.23 3.64
C VAL A 183 14.68 6.63 3.62
N TRP A 184 13.72 7.28 2.98
CA TRP A 184 12.35 6.76 2.83
C TRP A 184 12.34 5.48 1.97
N SER A 185 13.11 5.49 0.89
CA SER A 185 13.29 4.29 0.05
C SER A 185 13.95 3.15 0.83
N LEU A 186 14.92 3.46 1.71
CA LEU A 186 15.54 2.47 2.59
C LEU A 186 14.55 1.86 3.59
N VAL A 187 13.63 2.66 4.15
CA VAL A 187 12.54 2.14 5.00
C VAL A 187 11.63 1.21 4.20
N SER A 188 11.28 1.59 2.97
CA SER A 188 10.50 0.72 2.06
C SER A 188 11.23 -0.58 1.71
N ALA A 189 12.57 -0.54 1.54
CA ALA A 189 13.39 -1.74 1.36
C ALA A 189 13.36 -2.64 2.60
N PHE A 190 13.39 -2.04 3.79
CA PHE A 190 13.23 -2.77 5.04
C PHE A 190 11.86 -3.46 5.13
N GLU A 191 10.78 -2.79 4.76
CA GLU A 191 9.44 -3.38 4.72
C GLU A 191 9.37 -4.58 3.77
N LEU A 192 9.99 -4.48 2.58
CA LEU A 192 10.10 -5.58 1.63
C LEU A 192 10.81 -6.79 2.26
N ILE A 193 12.01 -6.56 2.80
CA ILE A 193 12.83 -7.62 3.41
C ILE A 193 12.09 -8.25 4.58
N ALA A 194 11.46 -7.44 5.43
CA ALA A 194 10.70 -7.92 6.58
C ALA A 194 9.48 -8.76 6.13
N THR A 195 8.74 -8.33 5.10
CA THR A 195 7.62 -9.09 4.52
C THR A 195 8.08 -10.46 4.04
N ILE A 196 9.20 -10.54 3.31
CA ILE A 196 9.77 -11.80 2.82
C ILE A 196 10.19 -12.72 3.98
N VAL A 197 10.89 -12.17 4.98
CA VAL A 197 11.34 -12.93 6.17
C VAL A 197 10.15 -13.43 6.98
N VAL A 198 9.11 -12.62 7.13
CA VAL A 198 7.87 -13.01 7.82
C VAL A 198 7.15 -14.12 7.04
N GLY A 199 7.05 -14.00 5.71
CA GLY A 199 6.49 -15.05 4.85
C GLY A 199 7.24 -16.37 4.97
N TYR A 200 8.58 -16.34 4.94
CA TYR A 200 9.42 -17.51 5.18
C TYR A 200 9.15 -18.14 6.57
N LYS A 201 9.06 -17.32 7.62
CA LYS A 201 8.75 -17.80 8.98
C LYS A 201 7.33 -18.35 9.10
N LEU A 202 6.37 -17.76 8.42
CA LEU A 202 4.99 -18.24 8.37
C LEU A 202 4.91 -19.66 7.79
N ILE A 203 5.63 -19.92 6.70
CA ILE A 203 5.70 -21.26 6.09
C ILE A 203 6.29 -22.27 7.08
N ALA A 204 7.39 -21.93 7.75
CA ALA A 204 8.02 -22.79 8.77
C ALA A 204 7.05 -23.10 9.92
N LEU A 205 6.28 -22.09 10.35
CA LEU A 205 5.30 -22.19 11.42
C LEU A 205 4.11 -23.09 11.01
N ILE A 206 3.51 -22.87 9.85
CA ILE A 206 2.39 -23.68 9.34
C ILE A 206 2.79 -25.16 9.23
N ARG A 207 4.02 -25.43 8.80
CA ARG A 207 4.54 -26.80 8.68
C ARG A 207 4.94 -27.45 10.00
N ASN A 208 5.09 -26.65 11.04
CA ASN A 208 5.71 -27.07 12.31
C ASN A 208 7.07 -27.78 12.12
N LYS A 209 7.86 -27.32 11.16
CA LYS A 209 9.19 -27.86 10.80
C LYS A 209 10.12 -26.74 10.38
N GLN A 210 11.41 -26.91 10.63
CA GLN A 210 12.41 -26.01 10.07
C GLN A 210 12.39 -26.08 8.53
N SER A 211 12.32 -24.91 7.91
CA SER A 211 12.34 -24.79 6.47
C SER A 211 13.76 -24.90 5.91
N SER A 212 13.87 -25.34 4.66
CA SER A 212 15.16 -25.46 3.97
C SER A 212 15.84 -24.09 3.79
N GLN A 213 17.17 -24.10 3.66
CA GLN A 213 17.93 -22.83 3.47
C GLN A 213 17.58 -22.12 2.17
N SER A 214 17.28 -22.87 1.10
CA SER A 214 16.89 -22.35 -0.20
C SER A 214 15.51 -21.69 -0.19
N LEU A 215 14.65 -22.03 0.77
CA LEU A 215 13.28 -21.53 0.80
C LEU A 215 13.23 -20.01 0.96
N LEU A 216 14.10 -19.40 1.77
CA LEU A 216 14.18 -17.95 1.89
C LEU A 216 14.62 -17.30 0.58
N LEU A 217 15.57 -17.91 -0.14
CA LEU A 217 15.98 -17.43 -1.47
C LEU A 217 14.83 -17.52 -2.47
N CYS A 218 14.12 -18.65 -2.52
CA CYS A 218 12.95 -18.79 -3.39
C CYS A 218 11.85 -17.77 -3.04
N CYS A 219 11.59 -17.55 -1.75
CA CYS A 219 10.65 -16.54 -1.28
C CYS A 219 11.05 -15.13 -1.74
N ALA A 220 12.34 -14.77 -1.57
CA ALA A 220 12.88 -13.51 -2.00
C ALA A 220 12.74 -13.31 -3.52
N LEU A 221 13.12 -14.30 -4.31
CA LEU A 221 13.01 -14.25 -5.77
C LEU A 221 11.55 -14.15 -6.23
N LEU A 222 10.68 -15.04 -5.75
CA LEU A 222 9.28 -15.06 -6.17
C LEU A 222 8.52 -13.80 -5.78
N PHE A 223 8.78 -13.21 -4.62
CA PHE A 223 8.05 -12.01 -4.18
C PHE A 223 8.63 -10.72 -4.74
N SER A 224 9.98 -10.55 -4.75
CA SER A 224 10.59 -9.31 -5.20
C SER A 224 10.44 -9.06 -6.69
N PHE A 225 10.41 -10.12 -7.52
CA PHE A 225 10.34 -10.00 -8.98
C PHE A 225 8.92 -10.15 -9.52
N THR A 226 7.93 -9.56 -8.83
CA THR A 226 6.58 -9.38 -9.35
C THR A 226 6.39 -7.98 -9.92
N SER A 227 5.51 -7.82 -10.88
CA SER A 227 5.08 -6.51 -11.38
C SER A 227 4.54 -5.63 -10.24
N ALA A 228 3.77 -6.21 -9.31
CA ALA A 228 3.26 -5.52 -8.15
C ALA A 228 4.39 -5.01 -7.23
N SER A 229 5.46 -5.80 -7.04
CA SER A 229 6.63 -5.36 -6.27
C SER A 229 7.39 -4.23 -6.96
N ALA A 230 7.53 -4.26 -8.29
CA ALA A 230 8.13 -3.16 -9.03
C ALA A 230 7.40 -1.84 -8.74
N TYR A 231 6.08 -1.83 -8.85
CA TYR A 231 5.30 -0.64 -8.55
C TYR A 231 5.44 -0.19 -7.09
N ASN A 232 5.27 -1.09 -6.14
CA ASN A 232 5.19 -0.74 -4.74
C ASN A 232 6.53 -0.32 -4.13
N TYR A 233 7.63 -0.86 -4.60
CA TYR A 233 8.93 -0.65 -3.99
C TYR A 233 9.86 0.28 -4.78
N PHE A 234 9.71 0.36 -6.11
CA PHE A 234 10.38 1.38 -6.91
C PHE A 234 9.61 2.71 -6.97
N GLN A 235 8.32 2.69 -6.59
CA GLN A 235 7.47 3.86 -6.39
C GLN A 235 6.77 3.75 -5.04
N PHE A 236 7.47 3.91 -3.94
CA PHE A 236 6.96 3.66 -2.57
C PHE A 236 5.78 4.54 -2.10
N ILE A 237 5.16 5.29 -3.00
CA ILE A 237 3.94 6.06 -2.74
C ILE A 237 2.70 5.19 -2.49
N TYR A 238 2.73 3.93 -2.93
CA TYR A 238 1.58 3.04 -2.80
C TYR A 238 1.50 2.46 -1.39
N SER A 239 0.33 2.58 -0.78
CA SER A 239 0.07 2.07 0.57
C SER A 239 0.01 0.55 0.65
N GLU A 240 -0.09 -0.14 -0.50
CA GLU A 240 -0.13 -1.60 -0.56
C GLU A 240 1.14 -2.27 -0.02
N ARG A 241 2.31 -1.61 -0.05
CA ARG A 241 3.55 -2.13 0.55
C ARG A 241 3.41 -2.30 2.07
N ILE A 242 2.96 -1.25 2.77
CA ILE A 242 2.76 -1.30 4.23
C ILE A 242 1.54 -2.17 4.59
N THR A 243 0.49 -2.15 3.79
CA THR A 243 -0.68 -3.03 3.92
C THR A 243 -0.25 -4.50 3.86
N THR A 244 0.58 -4.87 2.87
CA THR A 244 1.09 -6.23 2.73
C THR A 244 2.00 -6.63 3.89
N PHE A 245 2.84 -5.73 4.37
CA PHE A 245 3.70 -5.96 5.52
C PHE A 245 2.88 -6.20 6.79
N LEU A 246 1.88 -5.35 7.07
CA LEU A 246 0.98 -5.51 8.22
C LEU A 246 0.14 -6.79 8.11
N PHE A 247 -0.32 -7.14 6.91
CA PHE A 247 -1.03 -8.40 6.66
C PHE A 247 -0.13 -9.61 6.88
N ALA A 248 1.12 -9.57 6.44
CA ALA A 248 2.09 -10.64 6.68
C ALA A 248 2.36 -10.82 8.20
N LEU A 249 2.55 -9.72 8.94
CA LEU A 249 2.67 -9.74 10.40
C LEU A 249 1.41 -10.30 11.07
N PHE A 250 0.24 -9.83 10.66
CA PHE A 250 -1.05 -10.35 11.12
C PHE A 250 -1.12 -11.87 10.92
N ALA A 251 -0.88 -12.36 9.71
CA ALA A 251 -0.93 -13.78 9.39
C ALA A 251 0.05 -14.60 10.24
N TYR A 252 1.28 -14.11 10.42
CA TYR A 252 2.29 -14.77 11.23
C TYR A 252 1.91 -14.85 12.71
N PHE A 253 1.54 -13.73 13.33
CA PHE A 253 1.20 -13.66 14.74
C PHE A 253 -0.14 -14.32 15.05
N TYR A 254 -1.09 -14.28 14.14
CA TYR A 254 -2.35 -14.99 14.24
C TYR A 254 -2.12 -16.51 14.18
N CYS A 255 -1.27 -16.99 13.25
CA CYS A 255 -0.87 -18.39 13.20
C CYS A 255 -0.19 -18.85 14.49
N LEU A 256 0.71 -18.04 15.03
CA LEU A 256 1.41 -18.33 16.28
C LEU A 256 0.44 -18.43 17.45
N TYR A 257 -0.53 -17.52 17.54
CA TYR A 257 -1.61 -17.60 18.53
C TYR A 257 -2.46 -18.87 18.34
N LEU A 258 -2.85 -19.21 17.12
CA LEU A 258 -3.65 -20.41 16.86
C LEU A 258 -2.95 -21.69 17.31
N GLN A 259 -1.65 -21.78 17.09
CA GLN A 259 -0.86 -22.98 17.44
C GLN A 259 -0.45 -23.06 18.90
N GLN A 260 -0.04 -21.94 19.51
CA GLN A 260 0.59 -21.91 20.82
C GLN A 260 -0.31 -21.27 21.89
N LYS A 261 -1.44 -20.67 21.50
CA LYS A 261 -2.31 -19.86 22.38
C LYS A 261 -1.55 -18.74 23.11
N ASP A 262 -0.44 -18.25 22.50
CA ASP A 262 0.34 -17.16 23.05
C ASP A 262 -0.44 -15.83 22.99
N GLN A 263 -0.83 -15.33 24.15
CA GLN A 263 -1.63 -14.12 24.30
C GLN A 263 -0.95 -12.89 23.71
N ARG A 264 0.37 -12.79 23.83
CA ARG A 264 1.12 -11.67 23.27
C ARG A 264 1.02 -11.66 21.74
N SER A 265 1.17 -12.81 21.11
CA SER A 265 1.01 -12.94 19.66
C SER A 265 -0.40 -12.61 19.20
N GLY A 266 -1.43 -13.04 19.93
CA GLY A 266 -2.81 -12.66 19.67
C GLY A 266 -3.02 -11.13 19.68
N ARG A 267 -2.44 -10.44 20.65
CA ARG A 267 -2.55 -8.97 20.76
C ARG A 267 -1.75 -8.23 19.69
N ILE A 268 -0.60 -8.75 19.27
CA ILE A 268 0.14 -8.19 18.12
C ILE A 268 -0.68 -8.40 16.83
N ALA A 269 -1.30 -9.56 16.63
CA ALA A 269 -2.19 -9.79 15.51
C ALA A 269 -3.39 -8.82 15.52
N LEU A 270 -3.99 -8.59 16.69
CA LEU A 270 -5.08 -7.62 16.87
C LEU A 270 -4.64 -6.18 16.55
N LEU A 271 -3.40 -5.79 16.92
CA LEU A 271 -2.85 -4.48 16.58
C LEU A 271 -2.67 -4.31 15.07
N CYS A 272 -2.10 -5.31 14.40
CA CYS A 272 -1.98 -5.30 12.93
C CYS A 272 -3.35 -5.23 12.26
N ALA A 273 -4.33 -5.98 12.80
CA ALA A 273 -5.71 -5.98 12.30
C ALA A 273 -6.40 -4.62 12.49
N LEU A 274 -6.12 -3.91 13.60
CA LEU A 274 -6.66 -2.59 13.86
C LEU A 274 -6.14 -1.53 12.89
N ILE A 275 -4.88 -1.63 12.48
CA ILE A 275 -4.19 -0.57 11.72
C ILE A 275 -4.31 -0.79 10.20
N ALA A 276 -4.12 -2.03 9.71
CA ALA A 276 -3.99 -2.33 8.29
C ALA A 276 -5.17 -1.84 7.41
N PRO A 277 -6.45 -1.97 7.81
CA PRO A 277 -7.58 -1.55 6.99
C PRO A 277 -7.61 -0.05 6.68
N PHE A 278 -6.99 0.76 7.51
CA PHE A 278 -6.98 2.21 7.35
C PHE A 278 -5.86 2.73 6.45
N PHE A 279 -4.92 1.88 6.03
CA PHE A 279 -3.97 2.19 4.95
C PHE A 279 -4.58 1.97 3.57
N LYS A 280 -5.55 1.02 3.46
CA LYS A 280 -6.26 0.72 2.23
C LYS A 280 -7.62 0.15 2.56
N ASP A 281 -8.67 0.75 2.02
CA ASP A 281 -10.06 0.36 2.29
C ASP A 281 -10.34 -1.13 2.01
N THR A 282 -9.81 -1.67 0.92
CA THR A 282 -9.97 -3.09 0.56
C THR A 282 -9.20 -4.05 1.48
N ALA A 283 -8.21 -3.58 2.23
CA ALA A 283 -7.43 -4.42 3.15
C ALA A 283 -8.27 -5.01 4.28
N ILE A 284 -9.42 -4.43 4.59
CA ILE A 284 -10.36 -5.00 5.58
C ILE A 284 -10.69 -6.46 5.25
N LEU A 285 -10.82 -6.82 3.97
CA LEU A 285 -11.12 -8.18 3.54
C LEU A 285 -10.00 -9.18 3.87
N LEU A 286 -8.74 -8.73 3.77
CA LEU A 286 -7.57 -9.55 4.14
C LEU A 286 -7.54 -9.84 5.65
N ILE A 287 -8.07 -8.93 6.45
CA ILE A 287 -8.01 -9.00 7.91
C ILE A 287 -9.20 -9.77 8.50
N ILE A 288 -10.42 -9.56 8.00
CA ILE A 288 -11.62 -10.17 8.61
C ILE A 288 -11.91 -11.58 8.12
N VAL A 289 -11.51 -11.93 6.89
CA VAL A 289 -11.83 -13.24 6.32
C VAL A 289 -11.13 -14.39 7.07
N PRO A 290 -9.86 -14.32 7.47
CA PRO A 290 -9.22 -15.40 8.23
C PRO A 290 -9.92 -15.72 9.56
N PRO A 291 -10.18 -14.76 10.48
CA PRO A 291 -10.91 -15.06 11.71
C PRO A 291 -12.36 -15.47 11.47
N MET A 292 -13.03 -14.93 10.46
CA MET A 292 -14.37 -15.37 10.08
C MET A 292 -14.38 -16.83 9.62
N ALA A 293 -13.46 -17.21 8.74
CA ALA A 293 -13.30 -18.59 8.29
C ALA A 293 -12.94 -19.52 9.46
N THR A 294 -12.04 -19.10 10.36
CA THR A 294 -11.69 -19.86 11.56
C THR A 294 -12.91 -20.06 12.46
N THR A 295 -13.69 -19.01 12.69
CA THR A 295 -14.91 -19.09 13.52
C THR A 295 -15.94 -20.04 12.90
N ILE A 296 -16.20 -19.91 11.59
CA ILE A 296 -17.18 -20.77 10.89
C ILE A 296 -16.69 -22.22 10.87
N LEU A 297 -15.47 -22.48 10.37
CA LEU A 297 -14.94 -23.83 10.22
C LEU A 297 -14.74 -24.53 11.56
N GLY A 298 -14.34 -23.80 12.60
CA GLY A 298 -14.24 -24.33 13.95
C GLY A 298 -15.62 -24.67 14.53
N SER A 299 -16.61 -23.78 14.37
CA SER A 299 -17.96 -24.00 14.87
C SER A 299 -18.67 -25.21 14.24
N ILE A 300 -18.35 -25.54 12.99
CA ILE A 300 -18.87 -26.74 12.31
C ILE A 300 -17.97 -27.98 12.49
N GLY A 301 -16.93 -27.89 13.33
CA GLY A 301 -16.04 -29.01 13.67
C GLY A 301 -15.03 -29.41 12.59
N LYS A 302 -14.71 -28.50 11.66
CA LYS A 302 -13.66 -28.71 10.63
C LYS A 302 -12.25 -28.30 11.09
N LEU A 303 -12.13 -27.72 12.29
CA LEU A 303 -10.87 -27.38 12.96
C LEU A 303 -10.75 -28.11 14.29
N SER A 304 -9.68 -28.88 14.48
CA SER A 304 -9.53 -29.77 15.64
C SER A 304 -9.34 -29.08 16.98
N HIS A 305 -8.89 -27.82 16.98
CA HIS A 305 -8.53 -27.09 18.21
C HIS A 305 -9.63 -26.13 18.70
N TYR A 306 -10.77 -26.11 18.04
CA TYR A 306 -11.88 -25.22 18.38
C TYR A 306 -13.13 -26.01 18.74
N PRO A 307 -13.95 -25.51 19.71
CA PRO A 307 -15.16 -26.20 20.10
C PRO A 307 -16.23 -26.10 19.01
N ASN A 308 -16.84 -27.24 18.70
CA ASN A 308 -18.01 -27.28 17.83
C ASN A 308 -19.21 -26.65 18.56
N TRP A 309 -19.97 -25.81 17.85
CA TRP A 309 -21.16 -25.13 18.37
C TRP A 309 -22.16 -26.10 19.02
N SER A 310 -22.41 -27.25 18.40
CA SER A 310 -23.35 -28.25 18.92
C SER A 310 -22.91 -28.96 20.20
N LYS A 311 -21.61 -28.80 20.59
CA LYS A 311 -21.00 -29.50 21.73
C LYS A 311 -20.56 -28.57 22.84
N CYS A 312 -20.84 -27.27 22.80
CA CYS A 312 -20.40 -26.29 23.78
C CYS A 312 -21.48 -25.28 24.14
N THR A 313 -21.36 -24.66 25.30
CA THR A 313 -22.22 -23.56 25.71
C THR A 313 -21.80 -22.27 25.00
N TRP A 314 -22.71 -21.29 24.89
CA TRP A 314 -22.39 -19.96 24.34
C TRP A 314 -21.22 -19.29 25.04
N SER A 315 -21.12 -19.41 26.35
CA SER A 315 -20.01 -18.83 27.12
C SER A 315 -18.67 -19.48 26.76
N THR A 316 -18.61 -20.81 26.64
CA THR A 316 -17.42 -21.55 26.25
C THR A 316 -17.02 -21.21 24.81
N TRP A 317 -17.99 -21.12 23.90
CA TRP A 317 -17.77 -20.74 22.52
C TRP A 317 -17.17 -19.33 22.44
N ARG A 318 -17.79 -18.34 23.09
CA ARG A 318 -17.32 -16.96 23.10
C ARG A 318 -15.89 -16.82 23.63
N LYS A 319 -15.55 -17.53 24.69
CA LYS A 319 -14.18 -17.54 25.24
C LYS A 319 -13.17 -18.17 24.28
N ALA A 320 -13.55 -19.25 23.61
CA ALA A 320 -12.66 -19.95 22.67
C ALA A 320 -12.36 -19.11 21.41
N TYR A 321 -13.31 -18.29 20.96
CA TYR A 321 -13.18 -17.42 19.79
C TYR A 321 -13.00 -15.94 20.16
N ALA A 322 -12.51 -15.65 21.37
CA ALA A 322 -12.41 -14.26 21.85
C ALA A 322 -11.55 -13.36 20.95
N LEU A 323 -10.42 -13.86 20.45
CA LEU A 323 -9.56 -13.11 19.52
C LEU A 323 -10.24 -12.89 18.17
N GLU A 324 -10.86 -13.93 17.61
CA GLU A 324 -11.59 -13.84 16.34
C GLU A 324 -12.72 -12.81 16.43
N LEU A 325 -13.49 -12.83 17.51
CA LEU A 325 -14.55 -11.86 17.78
C LEU A 325 -14.00 -10.44 17.94
N ALA A 326 -12.84 -10.30 18.61
CA ALA A 326 -12.18 -9.01 18.76
C ALA A 326 -11.73 -8.45 17.39
N ILE A 327 -11.19 -9.30 16.51
CA ILE A 327 -10.81 -8.88 15.16
C ILE A 327 -12.05 -8.57 14.32
N LEU A 328 -13.11 -9.38 14.40
CA LEU A 328 -14.36 -9.13 13.68
C LEU A 328 -15.05 -7.84 14.14
N SER A 329 -14.91 -7.43 15.40
CA SER A 329 -15.42 -6.14 15.88
C SER A 329 -14.71 -4.95 15.21
N ILE A 330 -13.47 -5.12 14.72
CA ILE A 330 -12.77 -4.10 13.92
C ILE A 330 -13.50 -3.86 12.59
N ALA A 331 -14.13 -4.87 11.98
CA ALA A 331 -14.93 -4.68 10.78
C ALA A 331 -16.13 -3.75 11.02
N ILE A 332 -16.78 -3.88 12.17
CA ILE A 332 -17.89 -3.01 12.56
C ILE A 332 -17.38 -1.58 12.77
N PHE A 333 -16.25 -1.44 13.47
CA PHE A 333 -15.60 -0.13 13.68
C PHE A 333 -15.15 0.50 12.36
N PHE A 334 -14.58 -0.28 11.45
CA PHE A 334 -14.20 0.19 10.11
C PHE A 334 -15.43 0.68 9.33
N LEU A 335 -16.51 -0.08 9.31
CA LEU A 335 -17.75 0.29 8.63
C LEU A 335 -18.35 1.58 9.23
N ALA A 336 -18.39 1.68 10.55
CA ALA A 336 -18.87 2.88 11.25
C ALA A 336 -18.01 4.10 10.89
N SER A 337 -16.69 3.93 10.90
CA SER A 337 -15.73 4.98 10.50
C SER A 337 -15.88 5.36 9.04
N PHE A 338 -16.03 4.39 8.14
CA PHE A 338 -16.28 4.64 6.71
C PHE A 338 -17.55 5.46 6.49
N ILE A 339 -18.67 5.09 7.12
CA ILE A 339 -19.94 5.80 6.98
C ILE A 339 -19.79 7.24 7.50
N THR A 340 -19.21 7.39 8.69
CA THR A 340 -19.09 8.71 9.34
C THR A 340 -18.10 9.63 8.62
N LEU A 341 -16.93 9.11 8.23
CA LEU A 341 -15.80 9.93 7.78
C LEU A 341 -15.68 10.05 6.27
N SER A 342 -16.31 9.17 5.51
CA SER A 342 -16.23 9.17 4.05
C SER A 342 -17.60 9.25 3.38
N ALA A 343 -18.51 8.32 3.68
CA ALA A 343 -19.80 8.25 2.97
C ALA A 343 -20.66 9.50 3.20
N LEU A 344 -20.85 9.94 4.44
CA LEU A 344 -21.63 11.14 4.75
C LEU A 344 -21.07 12.41 4.13
N PRO A 345 -19.78 12.75 4.25
CA PRO A 345 -19.21 13.90 3.57
C PRO A 345 -19.31 13.82 2.05
N SER A 346 -19.13 12.61 1.47
CA SER A 346 -19.23 12.41 0.03
C SER A 346 -20.67 12.65 -0.49
N LEU A 347 -21.68 12.16 0.24
CA LEU A 347 -23.08 12.43 -0.07
C LEU A 347 -23.40 13.92 0.02
N ALA A 348 -22.89 14.62 1.03
CA ALA A 348 -23.10 16.04 1.22
C ALA A 348 -22.45 16.90 0.13
N THR A 349 -21.34 16.47 -0.46
CA THR A 349 -20.70 17.16 -1.59
C THR A 349 -21.39 16.93 -2.93
N GLY A 350 -22.27 15.93 -3.05
CA GLY A 350 -22.92 15.55 -4.30
C GLY A 350 -21.97 14.95 -5.35
N VAL A 351 -20.79 14.49 -4.94
CA VAL A 351 -19.79 13.91 -5.85
C VAL A 351 -20.09 12.43 -6.08
N ASN A 352 -20.72 12.14 -7.21
CA ASN A 352 -20.90 10.78 -7.74
C ASN A 352 -19.68 10.37 -8.58
N ARG A 353 -18.54 10.06 -7.95
CA ARG A 353 -17.32 9.64 -8.68
C ARG A 353 -17.13 8.13 -8.78
N TYR A 354 -17.93 7.33 -8.13
CA TYR A 354 -17.91 5.90 -8.34
C TYR A 354 -18.90 5.55 -9.45
N ASP A 355 -18.38 5.41 -10.66
CA ASP A 355 -19.05 4.67 -11.72
C ASP A 355 -19.22 3.22 -11.23
N SER A 356 -20.41 2.90 -10.78
CA SER A 356 -20.79 1.59 -10.21
C SER A 356 -20.88 0.48 -11.25
N HIS A 357 -20.28 0.64 -12.42
CA HIS A 357 -20.26 -0.39 -13.43
C HIS A 357 -19.22 -1.46 -13.07
N LEU A 358 -19.71 -2.65 -12.70
CA LEU A 358 -18.91 -3.86 -12.61
C LEU A 358 -18.12 -4.05 -13.92
N ARG A 359 -16.84 -3.76 -13.88
CA ARG A 359 -15.96 -3.89 -15.04
C ARG A 359 -15.27 -5.25 -15.00
N PHE A 360 -15.97 -6.29 -15.43
CA PHE A 360 -15.33 -7.57 -15.70
C PHE A 360 -14.57 -7.46 -17.02
N SER A 361 -13.27 -7.34 -16.96
CA SER A 361 -12.39 -7.43 -18.11
C SER A 361 -11.54 -8.68 -18.05
N ILE A 362 -11.13 -9.17 -19.21
CA ILE A 362 -10.24 -10.33 -19.33
C ILE A 362 -8.90 -9.99 -18.67
N PHE A 363 -8.51 -10.87 -17.86
CA PHE A 363 -7.56 -10.83 -16.81
C PHE A 363 -6.23 -11.48 -17.24
N ALA A 364 -5.15 -10.73 -17.28
CA ALA A 364 -3.81 -11.32 -17.38
C ALA A 364 -3.37 -11.82 -16.01
N LEU A 365 -3.60 -13.10 -15.74
CA LEU A 365 -3.12 -13.77 -14.53
C LEU A 365 -1.64 -14.07 -14.68
N ASP A 366 -0.84 -13.71 -13.66
CA ASP A 366 0.49 -14.27 -13.56
C ASP A 366 0.45 -15.72 -13.02
N VAL A 367 1.57 -16.43 -13.18
CA VAL A 367 1.67 -17.85 -12.81
C VAL A 367 1.38 -18.06 -11.32
N ARG A 368 1.79 -17.12 -10.46
CA ARG A 368 1.55 -17.22 -9.00
C ARG A 368 0.08 -17.18 -8.68
N LEU A 369 -0.67 -16.26 -9.31
CA LEU A 369 -2.10 -16.11 -9.10
C LEU A 369 -2.88 -17.31 -9.68
N ILE A 370 -2.44 -17.88 -10.80
CA ILE A 370 -3.03 -19.12 -11.35
C ILE A 370 -2.84 -20.26 -10.34
N ILE A 371 -1.65 -20.42 -9.78
CA ILE A 371 -1.36 -21.46 -8.78
C ILE A 371 -2.20 -21.23 -7.51
N LEU A 372 -2.33 -19.99 -7.03
CA LEU A 372 -3.20 -19.64 -5.91
C LEU A 372 -4.65 -20.11 -6.17
N LEU A 373 -5.22 -19.81 -7.35
CA LEU A 373 -6.57 -20.21 -7.73
C LEU A 373 -6.75 -21.74 -7.76
N ILE A 374 -5.85 -22.43 -8.45
CA ILE A 374 -5.93 -23.88 -8.62
C ILE A 374 -5.74 -24.59 -7.27
N TYR A 375 -4.73 -24.19 -6.51
CA TYR A 375 -4.44 -24.79 -5.21
C TYR A 375 -5.58 -24.57 -4.23
N SER A 376 -6.10 -23.35 -4.14
CA SER A 376 -7.25 -23.02 -3.29
C SER A 376 -8.47 -23.84 -3.67
N ALA A 377 -8.78 -23.95 -4.96
CA ALA A 377 -9.93 -24.75 -5.45
C ALA A 377 -9.79 -26.23 -5.03
N ILE A 378 -8.61 -26.82 -5.21
CA ILE A 378 -8.33 -28.21 -4.80
C ILE A 378 -8.46 -28.36 -3.28
N ARG A 379 -7.91 -27.42 -2.50
CA ARG A 379 -7.99 -27.43 -1.03
C ARG A 379 -9.43 -27.35 -0.55
N PHE A 380 -10.21 -26.37 -1.02
CA PHE A 380 -11.60 -26.19 -0.63
C PHE A 380 -12.47 -27.39 -0.99
N TRP A 381 -12.27 -27.97 -2.19
CA TRP A 381 -12.95 -29.19 -2.60
C TRP A 381 -12.64 -30.38 -1.66
N ARG A 382 -11.36 -30.55 -1.25
CA ARG A 382 -10.97 -31.63 -0.32
C ARG A 382 -11.53 -31.40 1.09
N ILE A 383 -11.58 -30.16 1.58
CA ILE A 383 -12.13 -29.79 2.88
C ILE A 383 -13.64 -30.05 2.90
N THR A 384 -14.37 -29.65 1.87
CA THR A 384 -15.83 -29.86 1.78
C THR A 384 -16.18 -31.35 1.76
N ARG A 385 -15.38 -32.16 1.07
CA ARG A 385 -15.55 -33.63 1.05
C ARG A 385 -15.04 -34.34 2.31
N GLY A 386 -14.51 -33.61 3.30
CA GLY A 386 -13.97 -34.20 4.52
C GLY A 386 -12.65 -34.97 4.33
N GLN A 387 -12.00 -34.84 3.19
CA GLN A 387 -10.73 -35.53 2.86
C GLN A 387 -9.50 -34.83 3.46
N SER A 388 -9.65 -33.59 3.95
CA SER A 388 -8.61 -32.88 4.67
C SER A 388 -9.20 -31.91 5.68
N GLN A 389 -8.48 -31.65 6.73
CA GLN A 389 -8.83 -30.59 7.67
C GLN A 389 -8.39 -29.24 7.13
N ALA A 390 -9.16 -28.20 7.47
CA ALA A 390 -8.80 -26.83 7.16
C ALA A 390 -7.63 -26.36 8.06
N ASN A 391 -6.84 -25.45 7.54
CA ASN A 391 -5.76 -24.80 8.28
C ASN A 391 -5.76 -23.30 8.00
N LEU A 392 -4.84 -22.54 8.65
CA LEU A 392 -4.77 -21.10 8.46
C LEU A 392 -4.50 -20.70 7.00
N LEU A 393 -3.68 -21.45 6.26
CA LEU A 393 -3.37 -21.13 4.87
C LEU A 393 -4.63 -21.13 4.00
N ASP A 394 -5.55 -22.05 4.25
CA ASP A 394 -6.85 -22.10 3.53
C ASP A 394 -7.67 -20.81 3.79
N SER A 395 -7.62 -20.25 4.99
CA SER A 395 -8.29 -18.99 5.31
C SER A 395 -7.60 -17.78 4.71
N LEU A 396 -6.26 -17.78 4.63
CA LEU A 396 -5.49 -16.73 3.94
C LEU A 396 -5.75 -16.77 2.43
N ASN A 397 -5.84 -17.96 1.86
CA ASN A 397 -6.20 -18.14 0.45
C ASN A 397 -7.60 -17.60 0.15
N LEU A 398 -8.57 -17.92 1.01
CA LEU A 398 -9.91 -17.36 0.90
C LEU A 398 -9.90 -15.83 0.97
N ALA A 399 -9.14 -15.27 1.90
CA ALA A 399 -8.99 -13.82 2.04
C ALA A 399 -8.39 -13.19 0.77
N ALA A 400 -7.32 -13.78 0.23
CA ALA A 400 -6.68 -13.30 -1.00
C ALA A 400 -7.62 -13.38 -2.21
N LEU A 401 -8.42 -14.45 -2.32
CA LEU A 401 -9.39 -14.62 -3.42
C LEU A 401 -10.53 -13.61 -3.32
N ILE A 402 -11.10 -13.39 -2.11
CA ILE A 402 -12.16 -12.40 -1.89
C ILE A 402 -11.64 -10.99 -2.14
N TYR A 403 -10.44 -10.68 -1.66
CA TYR A 403 -9.76 -9.41 -1.93
C TYR A 403 -9.56 -9.19 -3.43
N GLY A 404 -9.03 -10.20 -4.14
CA GLY A 404 -8.84 -10.15 -5.58
C GLY A 404 -10.15 -9.96 -6.34
N PHE A 405 -11.18 -10.71 -5.97
CA PHE A 405 -12.52 -10.56 -6.57
C PHE A 405 -13.08 -9.15 -6.35
N ALA A 406 -12.91 -8.58 -5.15
CA ALA A 406 -13.33 -7.21 -4.87
C ALA A 406 -12.57 -6.19 -5.74
N LEU A 407 -11.26 -6.36 -5.93
CA LEU A 407 -10.48 -5.51 -6.82
C LEU A 407 -10.97 -5.58 -8.28
N TYR A 408 -11.32 -6.78 -8.76
CA TYR A 408 -11.87 -6.94 -10.11
C TYR A 408 -13.24 -6.31 -10.24
N ALA A 409 -14.14 -6.65 -9.33
CA ALA A 409 -15.53 -6.24 -9.39
C ALA A 409 -15.69 -4.72 -9.18
N LEU A 410 -14.94 -4.13 -8.23
CA LEU A 410 -15.11 -2.73 -7.84
C LEU A 410 -14.18 -1.78 -8.57
N VAL A 411 -12.96 -2.20 -8.90
CA VAL A 411 -11.94 -1.33 -9.48
C VAL A 411 -11.70 -1.59 -10.96
N GLY A 412 -12.15 -2.76 -11.47
CA GLY A 412 -12.00 -3.13 -12.87
C GLY A 412 -10.53 -3.37 -13.26
N LEU A 413 -9.76 -4.06 -12.40
CA LEU A 413 -8.35 -4.32 -12.66
C LEU A 413 -8.14 -5.24 -13.85
N ASN A 414 -7.36 -4.74 -14.82
CA ASN A 414 -6.92 -5.48 -15.99
C ASN A 414 -5.48 -5.98 -15.77
N GLY A 415 -5.32 -7.12 -15.11
CA GLY A 415 -4.01 -7.71 -14.94
C GLY A 415 -3.28 -7.34 -13.66
N SER A 416 -1.99 -7.63 -13.60
CA SER A 416 -1.14 -7.40 -12.44
C SER A 416 -0.88 -5.91 -12.24
N SER A 417 -1.33 -5.37 -11.10
CA SER A 417 -1.16 -3.97 -10.71
C SER A 417 -0.51 -3.89 -9.32
N TYR A 418 -0.15 -2.69 -8.88
CA TYR A 418 0.35 -2.45 -7.52
C TYR A 418 -0.61 -2.98 -6.44
N MET A 419 -1.93 -2.97 -6.69
CA MET A 419 -2.96 -3.43 -5.76
C MET A 419 -2.92 -4.94 -5.52
N THR A 420 -2.33 -5.74 -6.42
CA THR A 420 -2.29 -7.21 -6.25
C THR A 420 -1.20 -7.69 -5.29
N LEU A 421 -0.38 -6.81 -4.73
CA LEU A 421 0.76 -7.18 -3.89
C LEU A 421 0.39 -8.10 -2.70
N PRO A 422 -0.72 -7.88 -1.95
CA PRO A 422 -1.13 -8.81 -0.88
C PRO A 422 -1.49 -10.20 -1.40
N MET A 423 -2.13 -10.30 -2.59
CA MET A 423 -2.42 -11.61 -3.22
C MET A 423 -1.14 -12.31 -3.64
N GLN A 424 -0.17 -11.57 -4.19
CA GLN A 424 1.14 -12.11 -4.57
C GLN A 424 1.87 -12.70 -3.35
N PHE A 425 1.76 -12.06 -2.20
CA PHE A 425 2.32 -12.59 -0.96
C PHE A 425 1.74 -13.96 -0.61
N VAL A 426 0.41 -14.11 -0.65
CA VAL A 426 -0.26 -15.39 -0.36
C VAL A 426 0.08 -16.44 -1.42
N ALA A 427 0.08 -16.07 -2.70
CA ALA A 427 0.43 -16.95 -3.80
C ALA A 427 1.86 -17.51 -3.66
N VAL A 428 2.82 -16.67 -3.28
CA VAL A 428 4.20 -17.12 -3.00
C VAL A 428 4.25 -18.07 -1.82
N VAL A 429 3.51 -17.81 -0.75
CA VAL A 429 3.40 -18.73 0.40
C VAL A 429 2.84 -20.07 -0.06
N ASP A 430 1.78 -20.09 -0.87
CA ASP A 430 1.21 -21.34 -1.44
C ASP A 430 2.21 -22.11 -2.28
N MET A 431 2.90 -21.45 -3.22
CA MET A 431 3.89 -22.11 -4.07
C MET A 431 4.97 -22.80 -3.25
N LEU A 432 5.47 -22.12 -2.23
CA LEU A 432 6.50 -22.65 -1.35
C LEU A 432 5.96 -23.75 -0.43
N MET A 433 4.70 -23.67 0.00
CA MET A 433 4.02 -24.72 0.74
C MET A 433 3.80 -25.97 -0.11
N ILE A 434 3.40 -25.82 -1.38
CA ILE A 434 3.29 -26.91 -2.36
C ILE A 434 4.65 -27.59 -2.53
N TRP A 435 5.71 -26.79 -2.74
CA TRP A 435 7.06 -27.30 -2.87
C TRP A 435 7.46 -28.13 -1.65
N GLU A 436 7.43 -27.53 -0.48
CA GLU A 436 7.91 -28.13 0.76
C GLU A 436 7.04 -29.30 1.27
N SER A 437 5.73 -29.32 0.98
CA SER A 437 4.82 -30.32 1.51
C SER A 437 4.52 -31.45 0.53
N LEU A 438 4.53 -31.19 -0.78
CA LEU A 438 4.13 -32.15 -1.80
C LEU A 438 5.28 -32.61 -2.71
N ILE A 439 6.18 -31.68 -3.10
CA ILE A 439 7.21 -31.94 -4.12
C ILE A 439 8.51 -32.42 -3.45
N ALA A 440 9.07 -31.63 -2.54
CA ALA A 440 10.34 -31.91 -1.89
C ALA A 440 10.39 -33.30 -1.17
N PRO A 441 9.34 -33.74 -0.44
CA PRO A 441 9.36 -35.07 0.19
C PRO A 441 9.41 -36.25 -0.79
N LYS A 442 8.89 -36.05 -2.01
CA LYS A 442 8.97 -37.07 -3.07
C LYS A 442 10.35 -37.09 -3.72
N LEU A 443 10.94 -35.91 -3.90
CA LEU A 443 12.27 -35.75 -4.51
C LEU A 443 13.38 -36.25 -3.58
N THR A 444 13.32 -35.96 -2.30
CA THR A 444 14.35 -36.38 -1.32
C THR A 444 14.44 -37.89 -1.12
N LYS A 445 13.45 -38.66 -1.60
CA LYS A 445 13.56 -40.11 -1.70
C LYS A 445 14.54 -40.58 -2.78
N LYS A 446 14.83 -39.73 -3.77
CA LYS A 446 15.66 -40.06 -4.95
C LYS A 446 16.90 -39.18 -5.08
N LEU A 447 16.89 -38.00 -4.48
CA LEU A 447 17.90 -36.96 -4.60
C LEU A 447 18.44 -36.56 -3.23
N THR A 448 19.66 -36.07 -3.20
CA THR A 448 20.22 -35.47 -1.99
C THR A 448 19.48 -34.17 -1.64
N GLN A 449 19.59 -33.73 -0.39
CA GLN A 449 18.99 -32.48 0.07
C GLN A 449 19.49 -31.28 -0.75
N GLN A 450 20.78 -31.24 -1.11
CA GLN A 450 21.36 -30.17 -1.93
C GLN A 450 20.77 -30.16 -3.35
N GLN A 451 20.61 -31.32 -3.98
CA GLN A 451 19.98 -31.42 -5.28
C GLN A 451 18.51 -30.97 -5.26
N SER A 452 17.76 -31.34 -4.21
CA SER A 452 16.37 -30.89 -4.03
C SER A 452 16.30 -29.36 -3.86
N GLN A 453 17.25 -28.76 -3.13
CA GLN A 453 17.33 -27.32 -2.97
C GLN A 453 17.69 -26.62 -4.29
N ALA A 454 18.66 -27.15 -5.05
CA ALA A 454 19.02 -26.62 -6.37
C ALA A 454 17.84 -26.67 -7.35
N LEU A 455 17.04 -27.76 -7.32
CA LEU A 455 15.82 -27.86 -8.12
C LEU A 455 14.76 -26.84 -7.71
N ALA A 456 14.61 -26.54 -6.42
CA ALA A 456 13.69 -25.49 -5.95
C ALA A 456 14.06 -24.11 -6.53
N VAL A 457 15.36 -23.79 -6.47
CA VAL A 457 15.87 -22.53 -7.05
C VAL A 457 15.72 -22.56 -8.58
N GLY A 458 16.05 -23.66 -9.25
CA GLY A 458 15.87 -23.82 -10.68
C GLY A 458 14.41 -23.65 -11.13
N ALA A 459 13.47 -24.28 -10.42
CA ALA A 459 12.04 -24.12 -10.68
C ALA A 459 11.58 -22.65 -10.47
N THR A 460 12.09 -21.99 -9.44
CA THR A 460 11.84 -20.56 -9.20
C THR A 460 12.33 -19.70 -10.36
N LEU A 461 13.55 -19.92 -10.83
CA LEU A 461 14.12 -19.20 -11.96
C LEU A 461 13.38 -19.47 -13.28
N LEU A 462 12.86 -20.69 -13.47
CA LEU A 462 12.01 -21.02 -14.63
C LEU A 462 10.69 -20.24 -14.60
N VAL A 463 10.05 -20.12 -13.43
CA VAL A 463 8.84 -19.28 -13.28
C VAL A 463 9.13 -17.84 -13.65
N LEU A 464 10.22 -17.26 -13.12
CA LEU A 464 10.62 -15.88 -13.43
C LEU A 464 10.94 -15.70 -14.92
N GLY A 465 11.69 -16.64 -15.52
CA GLY A 465 12.04 -16.59 -16.94
C GLY A 465 10.83 -16.76 -17.87
N PHE A 466 9.83 -17.54 -17.46
CA PHE A 466 8.56 -17.65 -18.18
C PHE A 466 7.76 -16.35 -18.12
N GLU A 467 7.68 -15.74 -16.95
CA GLU A 467 6.97 -14.47 -16.77
C GLU A 467 7.66 -13.31 -17.50
N ASP A 468 9.00 -13.25 -17.55
CA ASP A 468 9.73 -12.18 -18.23
C ASP A 468 9.45 -12.09 -19.75
N ARG A 469 8.87 -13.14 -20.33
CA ARG A 469 8.44 -13.17 -21.75
C ARG A 469 7.05 -12.56 -21.98
N GLN A 470 6.32 -12.24 -20.94
CA GLN A 470 4.97 -11.69 -21.03
C GLN A 470 4.99 -10.16 -20.94
N ALA A 471 3.92 -9.50 -21.38
CA ALA A 471 3.74 -8.06 -21.18
C ALA A 471 3.41 -7.74 -19.72
N GLY A 472 3.84 -6.57 -19.24
CA GLY A 472 3.55 -6.12 -17.89
C GLY A 472 4.38 -6.80 -16.79
N THR A 473 5.57 -7.29 -17.13
CA THR A 473 6.46 -8.01 -16.21
C THR A 473 7.18 -7.07 -15.24
N PHE A 474 7.84 -7.66 -14.22
CA PHE A 474 8.71 -6.90 -13.33
C PHE A 474 9.73 -6.05 -14.10
N ARG A 475 10.43 -6.66 -15.07
CA ARG A 475 11.48 -6.00 -15.84
C ARG A 475 10.94 -4.79 -16.61
N GLU A 476 9.82 -4.95 -17.29
CA GLU A 476 9.17 -3.88 -18.04
C GLU A 476 8.77 -2.74 -17.10
N ARG A 477 8.09 -3.07 -15.97
CA ARG A 477 7.61 -2.06 -15.02
C ARG A 477 8.74 -1.37 -14.27
N ALA A 478 9.73 -2.11 -13.79
CA ALA A 478 10.90 -1.53 -13.14
C ALA A 478 11.68 -0.62 -14.12
N SER A 479 11.85 -1.06 -15.37
CA SER A 479 12.50 -0.25 -16.42
C SER A 479 11.72 1.03 -16.71
N GLU A 480 10.40 0.94 -16.86
CA GLU A 480 9.53 2.11 -17.09
C GLU A 480 9.65 3.13 -15.94
N ILE A 481 9.55 2.65 -14.70
CA ILE A 481 9.63 3.49 -13.50
C ILE A 481 11.02 4.15 -13.40
N THR A 482 12.08 3.39 -13.55
CA THR A 482 13.45 3.91 -13.43
C THR A 482 13.79 4.89 -14.56
N GLN A 483 13.32 4.64 -15.78
CA GLN A 483 13.47 5.57 -16.89
C GLN A 483 12.74 6.89 -16.63
N LYS A 484 11.51 6.83 -16.12
CA LYS A 484 10.77 8.03 -15.71
C LYS A 484 11.54 8.84 -14.67
N GLN A 485 12.03 8.20 -13.62
CA GLN A 485 12.77 8.85 -12.55
C GLN A 485 14.06 9.51 -13.06
N ARG A 486 14.82 8.81 -13.88
CA ARG A 486 16.03 9.36 -14.51
C ARG A 486 15.71 10.53 -15.45
N SER A 487 14.63 10.40 -16.22
CA SER A 487 14.17 11.48 -17.10
C SER A 487 13.89 12.75 -16.30
N TRP A 488 13.18 12.60 -15.19
CA TRP A 488 12.87 13.70 -14.29
C TRP A 488 14.13 14.34 -13.71
N ALA A 489 15.01 13.53 -13.11
CA ALA A 489 16.21 14.01 -12.47
C ALA A 489 17.10 14.79 -13.44
N THR A 490 17.46 14.15 -14.56
CA THR A 490 18.41 14.75 -15.50
C THR A 490 17.81 15.93 -16.26
N THR A 491 16.53 15.90 -16.60
CA THR A 491 15.88 17.02 -17.29
C THR A 491 15.72 18.21 -16.36
N PHE A 492 15.31 17.97 -15.12
CA PHE A 492 15.22 19.03 -14.11
C PHE A 492 16.58 19.70 -13.86
N ASP A 493 17.64 18.90 -13.67
CA ASP A 493 19.00 19.44 -13.46
C ASP A 493 19.46 20.29 -14.64
N GLN A 494 19.14 19.90 -15.88
CA GLN A 494 19.42 20.68 -17.08
C GLN A 494 18.63 21.99 -17.15
N VAL A 495 17.37 21.98 -16.71
CA VAL A 495 16.58 23.21 -16.64
C VAL A 495 17.13 24.13 -15.55
N ASP A 496 17.40 23.60 -14.35
CA ASP A 496 17.94 24.39 -13.24
C ASP A 496 19.28 25.04 -13.60
N GLN A 497 20.18 24.29 -14.23
CA GLN A 497 21.44 24.84 -14.71
C GLN A 497 21.21 26.00 -15.70
N ARG A 498 20.37 25.81 -16.72
CA ARG A 498 20.11 26.83 -17.75
C ARG A 498 19.44 28.08 -17.19
N THR A 499 18.46 27.91 -16.32
CA THR A 499 17.78 29.03 -15.67
C THR A 499 18.74 29.83 -14.81
N ARG A 500 19.63 29.16 -14.06
CA ARG A 500 20.69 29.81 -13.26
C ARG A 500 21.69 30.58 -14.12
N GLU A 501 22.16 29.95 -15.21
CA GLU A 501 23.10 30.57 -16.14
C GLU A 501 22.51 31.82 -16.81
N ALA A 502 21.27 31.74 -17.27
CA ALA A 502 20.56 32.87 -17.87
C ALA A 502 20.34 34.00 -16.85
N LYS A 503 19.90 33.67 -15.63
CA LYS A 503 19.74 34.65 -14.55
C LYS A 503 21.05 35.32 -14.15
N ASN A 504 22.15 34.61 -14.12
CA ASN A 504 23.46 35.17 -13.82
C ASN A 504 23.94 36.13 -14.91
N LYS A 505 23.43 36.01 -16.15
CA LYS A 505 23.65 36.94 -17.26
C LYS A 505 22.66 38.12 -17.28
N GLY A 506 21.71 38.16 -16.35
CA GLY A 506 20.66 39.18 -16.31
C GLY A 506 19.55 38.97 -17.36
N GLU A 507 19.47 37.79 -17.97
CA GLU A 507 18.44 37.47 -18.97
C GLU A 507 17.09 37.22 -18.27
N VAL A 508 15.99 37.56 -18.98
CA VAL A 508 14.63 37.20 -18.57
C VAL A 508 14.44 35.70 -18.83
N VAL A 509 13.95 34.98 -17.83
CA VAL A 509 13.75 33.52 -17.88
C VAL A 509 12.28 33.20 -17.66
N ASN A 510 11.63 32.70 -18.68
CA ASN A 510 10.28 32.18 -18.61
C ASN A 510 10.31 30.67 -18.86
N VAL A 511 9.58 29.94 -18.03
CA VAL A 511 9.52 28.49 -18.07
C VAL A 511 8.10 28.06 -18.35
N ILE A 512 7.88 27.35 -19.45
CA ILE A 512 6.58 26.84 -19.90
C ILE A 512 6.54 25.33 -19.61
N PHE A 513 5.46 24.88 -18.97
CA PHE A 513 5.21 23.46 -18.68
C PHE A 513 3.73 23.12 -18.90
N SER A 514 3.39 21.86 -18.99
CA SER A 514 2.03 21.36 -19.13
C SER A 514 1.62 20.46 -17.95
N LYS A 515 0.33 20.10 -17.91
CA LYS A 515 -0.27 19.25 -16.88
C LYS A 515 0.48 17.93 -16.72
N SER A 516 0.86 17.64 -15.49
CA SER A 516 1.47 16.39 -15.08
C SER A 516 0.61 15.64 -14.07
N TRP A 517 0.73 14.31 -14.04
CA TRP A 517 -0.02 13.49 -13.10
C TRP A 517 0.40 13.74 -11.64
N PHE A 518 1.64 14.16 -11.41
CA PHE A 518 2.26 14.32 -10.09
C PHE A 518 2.45 15.77 -9.64
N LYS A 519 1.64 16.72 -10.05
CA LYS A 519 1.78 18.13 -9.64
C LYS A 519 3.20 18.70 -9.80
N HIS A 520 3.86 18.39 -10.87
CA HIS A 520 5.24 18.81 -11.18
C HIS A 520 5.45 20.32 -11.11
N SER A 521 4.37 21.10 -11.32
CA SER A 521 4.41 22.54 -11.22
C SER A 521 4.98 23.05 -9.90
N ASP A 522 4.68 22.37 -8.79
CA ASP A 522 5.11 22.82 -7.47
C ASP A 522 6.63 22.68 -7.30
N TYR A 523 7.22 21.61 -7.86
CA TYR A 523 8.66 21.44 -7.83
C TYR A 523 9.37 22.40 -8.80
N LEU A 524 8.76 22.74 -9.94
CA LEU A 524 9.31 23.72 -10.87
C LEU A 524 9.39 25.13 -10.27
N ARG A 525 8.62 25.42 -9.22
CA ARG A 525 8.73 26.70 -8.45
C ARG A 525 10.06 26.87 -7.72
N THR A 526 10.84 25.81 -7.58
CA THR A 526 12.19 25.89 -7.00
C THR A 526 13.25 26.40 -7.99
N LEU A 527 12.91 26.47 -9.28
CA LEU A 527 13.79 27.01 -10.33
C LEU A 527 13.91 28.54 -10.23
N ARG A 528 14.96 29.10 -10.82
CA ARG A 528 15.16 30.55 -10.94
C ARG A 528 14.55 31.06 -12.24
N TYR A 529 13.34 31.62 -12.16
CA TYR A 529 12.60 32.17 -13.30
C TYR A 529 12.01 33.56 -12.98
N ASP A 530 11.56 34.26 -14.02
CA ASP A 530 10.72 35.44 -13.90
C ASP A 530 9.25 35.07 -13.98
N ARG A 531 8.90 34.11 -14.83
CA ARG A 531 7.54 33.58 -14.98
C ARG A 531 7.57 32.07 -15.09
N LEU A 532 6.68 31.41 -14.37
CA LEU A 532 6.33 30.03 -14.56
C LEU A 532 4.95 29.97 -15.24
N ILE A 533 4.89 29.36 -16.40
CA ILE A 533 3.74 29.42 -17.30
C ILE A 533 3.18 28.03 -17.50
N TYR A 534 1.89 27.88 -17.26
CA TYR A 534 1.16 26.65 -17.52
C TYR A 534 0.53 26.69 -18.92
N PHE A 535 0.81 25.68 -19.71
CA PHE A 535 0.16 25.43 -20.97
C PHE A 535 -0.98 24.42 -20.79
N ASP A 536 -2.19 24.86 -21.02
CA ASP A 536 -3.36 23.99 -21.01
C ASP A 536 -3.52 23.32 -22.38
N ILE A 537 -3.32 21.99 -22.40
CA ILE A 537 -3.41 21.18 -23.61
C ILE A 537 -4.82 21.19 -24.20
N ASP A 538 -5.85 21.28 -23.37
CA ASP A 538 -7.24 21.17 -23.82
C ASP A 538 -7.73 22.47 -24.50
N SER A 539 -7.38 23.61 -23.92
CA SER A 539 -7.75 24.93 -24.47
C SER A 539 -6.70 25.55 -25.41
N GLY A 540 -5.44 25.05 -25.38
CA GLY A 540 -4.32 25.63 -26.10
C GLY A 540 -3.85 26.97 -25.53
N SER A 541 -4.25 27.32 -24.31
CA SER A 541 -3.97 28.60 -23.68
C SER A 541 -2.76 28.55 -22.75
N TYR A 542 -2.10 29.70 -22.60
CA TYR A 542 -0.96 29.86 -21.69
C TYR A 542 -1.37 30.81 -20.56
N THR A 543 -1.09 30.40 -19.32
CA THR A 543 -1.40 31.19 -18.12
C THR A 543 -0.17 31.26 -17.21
N VAL A 544 0.18 32.46 -16.75
CA VAL A 544 1.25 32.63 -15.77
C VAL A 544 0.75 32.15 -14.41
N VAL A 545 1.34 31.07 -13.90
CA VAL A 545 0.93 30.46 -12.63
C VAL A 545 1.77 30.94 -11.46
N ASP A 546 2.97 31.48 -11.73
CA ASP A 546 3.83 32.08 -10.71
C ASP A 546 4.82 33.10 -11.30
N GLY A 547 5.31 34.03 -10.47
CA GLY A 547 6.23 35.10 -10.88
C GLY A 547 5.52 36.39 -11.33
N ILE A 548 6.17 37.11 -12.25
CA ILE A 548 5.68 38.43 -12.73
C ILE A 548 4.38 38.24 -13.52
N ASN A 549 3.37 39.06 -13.22
CA ASN A 549 2.03 39.03 -13.83
C ASN A 549 1.29 37.69 -13.59
N LYS A 550 1.37 37.14 -12.39
CA LYS A 550 0.63 35.94 -11.99
C LYS A 550 -0.86 36.05 -12.34
N ASN A 551 -1.44 34.95 -12.82
CA ASN A 551 -2.84 34.80 -13.29
C ASN A 551 -3.18 35.57 -14.58
N SER A 552 -2.18 36.08 -15.32
CA SER A 552 -2.44 36.67 -16.65
C SER A 552 -2.30 35.63 -17.76
N SER A 553 -2.95 35.89 -18.89
CA SER A 553 -2.70 35.19 -20.15
C SER A 553 -1.27 35.49 -20.64
N TYR A 554 -0.70 34.54 -21.37
CA TYR A 554 0.67 34.65 -21.86
C TYR A 554 0.74 34.24 -23.33
N SER A 555 1.65 34.87 -24.07
CA SER A 555 2.04 34.45 -25.43
C SER A 555 3.54 34.13 -25.42
N PRO A 556 3.97 32.96 -25.89
CA PRO A 556 5.39 32.58 -25.92
C PRO A 556 6.24 33.66 -26.62
N GLN A 557 7.41 33.88 -26.04
CA GLN A 557 8.36 34.90 -26.52
C GLN A 557 9.71 34.24 -26.80
N ARG A 558 10.52 34.92 -27.63
CA ARG A 558 11.86 34.46 -27.95
C ARG A 558 12.69 34.24 -26.68
N GLY A 559 13.29 33.04 -26.58
CA GLY A 559 14.11 32.66 -25.44
C GLY A 559 13.38 31.84 -24.37
N ASP A 560 12.05 31.78 -24.38
CA ASP A 560 11.26 31.00 -23.45
C ASP A 560 11.64 29.52 -23.49
N LEU A 561 11.73 28.90 -22.31
CA LEU A 561 12.04 27.49 -22.18
C LEU A 561 10.73 26.69 -22.06
N LEU A 562 10.50 25.79 -23.00
CA LEU A 562 9.43 24.82 -22.98
C LEU A 562 9.96 23.49 -22.45
N ILE A 563 9.43 23.02 -21.32
CA ILE A 563 9.90 21.82 -20.65
C ILE A 563 8.89 20.70 -20.86
N ASP A 564 9.40 19.59 -21.37
CA ASP A 564 8.66 18.34 -21.44
C ASP A 564 9.35 17.29 -20.59
N ILE A 565 8.91 17.20 -19.36
CA ILE A 565 9.42 16.24 -18.37
C ILE A 565 8.47 15.05 -18.25
N ASP A 566 7.17 15.23 -18.53
CA ASP A 566 6.19 14.17 -18.37
C ASP A 566 6.24 13.17 -19.52
N THR A 567 6.52 11.95 -19.15
CA THR A 567 6.82 10.83 -20.03
C THR A 567 5.60 9.99 -20.41
N GLY A 568 4.40 10.46 -20.15
CA GLY A 568 3.19 9.72 -20.47
C GLY A 568 2.71 9.89 -21.90
N ASN A 569 1.63 9.19 -22.27
CA ASN A 569 0.95 9.31 -23.57
C ASN A 569 0.50 10.74 -23.92
N LYS A 570 0.60 11.66 -22.97
CA LYS A 570 0.30 13.09 -23.13
C LYS A 570 1.34 13.84 -23.97
N PHE A 571 2.50 13.23 -24.17
CA PHE A 571 3.57 13.80 -24.97
C PHE A 571 3.15 14.02 -26.43
N ASN A 572 2.47 13.03 -27.00
CA ASN A 572 1.91 13.17 -28.35
C ASN A 572 0.87 14.30 -28.44
N SER A 573 0.09 14.51 -27.37
CA SER A 573 -0.84 15.64 -27.28
C SER A 573 -0.12 16.99 -27.20
N PHE A 574 1.03 17.02 -26.53
CA PHE A 574 1.87 18.20 -26.42
C PHE A 574 2.50 18.58 -27.78
N GLU A 575 3.03 17.60 -28.52
CA GLU A 575 3.57 17.80 -29.86
C GLU A 575 2.50 18.30 -30.86
N PHE A 576 1.28 17.81 -30.78
CA PHE A 576 0.22 18.17 -31.73
C PHE A 576 -0.40 19.54 -31.48
N LYS A 577 -0.31 20.09 -30.26
CA LYS A 577 -0.97 21.36 -29.90
C LYS A 577 -0.02 22.54 -29.73
N ILE A 578 1.26 22.32 -29.73
CA ILE A 578 2.29 23.37 -29.76
C ILE A 578 2.92 23.33 -31.13
N ASP A 579 3.00 24.48 -31.80
CA ASP A 579 3.75 24.64 -33.04
C ASP A 579 5.26 24.57 -32.71
N LEU A 580 5.80 23.36 -32.75
CA LEU A 580 7.22 23.11 -32.48
C LEU A 580 8.15 23.70 -33.55
N GLU A 581 7.64 24.16 -34.70
CA GLU A 581 8.47 24.84 -35.70
C GLU A 581 9.04 26.14 -35.15
N ASN A 582 8.33 26.78 -34.21
CA ASN A 582 8.79 27.97 -33.51
C ASN A 582 9.76 27.68 -32.38
N TYR A 583 10.08 26.43 -32.14
CA TYR A 583 10.97 26.03 -31.06
C TYR A 583 12.21 25.27 -31.57
N GLN A 584 13.32 25.48 -30.90
CA GLN A 584 14.56 24.73 -31.08
C GLN A 584 14.72 23.72 -29.95
N LEU A 585 14.91 22.43 -30.27
CA LEU A 585 15.28 21.42 -29.28
C LEU A 585 16.71 21.68 -28.79
N ILE A 586 16.87 21.99 -27.50
CA ILE A 586 18.17 22.30 -26.91
C ILE A 586 18.69 21.20 -25.95
N TYR A 587 17.81 20.29 -25.57
CA TYR A 587 18.17 19.13 -24.76
C TYR A 587 17.20 17.96 -25.00
N LYS A 588 17.73 16.76 -25.05
CA LYS A 588 17.01 15.49 -25.05
C LYS A 588 17.78 14.50 -24.21
N GLN A 589 17.13 13.85 -23.25
CA GLN A 589 17.77 12.97 -22.28
C GLN A 589 18.53 11.80 -22.92
N SER A 590 17.94 11.14 -23.91
CA SER A 590 18.57 10.06 -24.65
C SER A 590 18.08 10.05 -26.09
N PRO A 591 18.94 9.72 -27.07
CA PRO A 591 18.50 9.60 -28.46
C PRO A 591 17.41 8.55 -28.68
N LYS A 592 17.37 7.51 -27.82
CA LYS A 592 16.37 6.42 -27.88
C LYS A 592 15.15 6.64 -27.00
N SER A 593 15.17 7.64 -26.12
CA SER A 593 14.10 7.93 -25.18
C SER A 593 13.30 9.14 -25.67
N SER A 594 11.99 9.01 -25.70
CA SER A 594 11.08 10.15 -25.91
C SER A 594 10.91 11.00 -24.65
N TYR A 595 11.53 10.61 -23.56
CA TYR A 595 11.42 11.22 -22.26
C TYR A 595 12.41 12.36 -22.06
N GLY A 596 11.98 13.43 -21.42
CA GLY A 596 12.83 14.53 -20.99
C GLY A 596 13.40 15.36 -22.13
N ARG A 597 12.69 16.40 -22.54
CA ARG A 597 13.12 17.35 -23.57
C ARG A 597 12.99 18.78 -23.05
N ILE A 598 13.87 19.62 -23.54
CA ILE A 598 13.80 21.07 -23.34
C ILE A 598 13.91 21.73 -24.70
N PHE A 599 12.97 22.61 -24.96
CA PHE A 599 12.96 23.42 -26.17
C PHE A 599 13.15 24.90 -25.79
N ARG A 600 13.67 25.67 -26.71
CA ARG A 600 13.79 27.13 -26.60
C ARG A 600 13.03 27.78 -27.74
N HIS A 601 12.17 28.76 -27.45
CA HIS A 601 11.46 29.53 -28.46
C HIS A 601 12.46 30.36 -29.29
N LYS A 602 12.36 30.29 -30.64
CA LYS A 602 13.28 30.92 -31.60
C LYS A 602 13.22 32.43 -31.57
#